data_41809023610df17c3890d200d9e38618
#
_entry.id   41809023610df17c3890d200d9e38618
#
_cell.length_a   1.000
_cell.length_b   1.000
_cell.length_c   1.000
_cell.angle_alpha   90.00
_cell.angle_beta   90.00
_cell.angle_gamma   90.00
#
_symmetry.space_group_name_H-M   'P 1'
#
loop_
_entity.id
_entity.type
_entity.pdbx_description
1 polymer ?
#
loop_
_entity_poly.entity_id
_entity_poly.type
_entity_poly.pdbx_seq_one_letter_code
_entity_poly.pdbx_strand_id
1 'polypeptide(L)'
;MIPQLRAPATARSSDRPRRRRTAAAVALAVALPLGAAAPAAADANFPSTEGRTSTSSLLTPDDVVRELQQLERTSRHGVDAFTLAEAGMAVSTSEQGRDLWVATVGTGPEHVWLQGRIHGNEPYGTDALLSLLKDLGSNGSAEYELLREKFTFHVIPMYNPDGAEANIRHTVLWDQVSGAPEGGTPQRIDLNRDWTAEGFAADESRAFYEYWTTVDPDWGVDIHHQGLKQQHGTGDDVTLSLGISLAPGGPTLPGLQDGAYDRLTRQMNVHVYDELSKYGSINIDRYQVGGSYEIDIKGGVVSAMMLGLDHDGLNPEGHSHPVVFFETSGNSSDGSLGQKARGKSVQQNVLALKALLLGLATGDVQQEDPERWDEIPHAPVTGYQTDYAGIVPAG
;
A
#
# COMPACT_ATOMS: atom_id res chain seq x y z
N MET A 1 -45.19 -36.57 14.58
CA MET A 1 -46.30 -35.63 14.81
C MET A 1 -45.84 -34.29 14.27
N ILE A 2 -46.36 -33.90 13.12
CA ILE A 2 -46.05 -32.68 12.39
C ILE A 2 -47.22 -31.72 12.60
N PRO A 3 -47.02 -30.48 13.04
CA PRO A 3 -48.12 -29.49 13.03
C PRO A 3 -48.14 -28.76 11.68
N GLN A 4 -49.36 -28.65 11.15
CA GLN A 4 -49.73 -28.09 9.87
C GLN A 4 -49.60 -26.55 9.84
N LEU A 5 -49.20 -26.05 8.68
CA LEU A 5 -49.25 -24.68 8.24
C LEU A 5 -50.66 -24.14 8.10
N ARG A 6 -50.93 -22.95 8.61
CA ARG A 6 -52.12 -22.13 8.33
C ARG A 6 -51.81 -21.12 7.24
N ALA A 7 -52.65 -21.07 6.23
CA ALA A 7 -52.64 -20.11 5.16
C ALA A 7 -53.16 -18.71 5.62
N PRO A 8 -52.70 -17.61 5.04
CA PRO A 8 -53.25 -16.28 5.36
C PRO A 8 -54.45 -15.90 4.52
N ALA A 9 -55.30 -15.08 5.13
CA ALA A 9 -56.58 -14.62 4.61
C ALA A 9 -56.41 -13.55 3.51
N THR A 10 -57.32 -13.62 2.53
CA THR A 10 -57.47 -12.70 1.41
C THR A 10 -57.98 -11.32 1.86
N ALA A 11 -57.29 -10.24 1.52
CA ALA A 11 -57.81 -8.89 1.65
C ALA A 11 -58.25 -8.35 0.28
N ARG A 12 -59.42 -7.75 0.25
CA ARG A 12 -60.15 -7.27 -0.91
C ARG A 12 -59.51 -6.04 -1.54
N SER A 13 -59.47 -5.97 -2.86
CA SER A 13 -59.15 -4.85 -3.68
C SER A 13 -60.22 -3.76 -3.62
N SER A 14 -59.86 -2.50 -3.45
CA SER A 14 -60.66 -1.32 -3.79
C SER A 14 -59.98 -0.57 -4.93
N ASP A 15 -60.57 -0.70 -6.12
CA ASP A 15 -60.26 0.07 -7.29
C ASP A 15 -60.48 1.57 -7.10
N ARG A 16 -59.50 2.40 -7.32
CA ARG A 16 -59.65 3.80 -7.66
C ARG A 16 -58.75 4.17 -8.85
N PRO A 17 -59.24 4.85 -9.88
CA PRO A 17 -58.51 5.12 -11.09
C PRO A 17 -57.44 6.21 -10.85
N ARG A 18 -56.19 5.87 -11.02
CA ARG A 18 -55.07 6.87 -11.03
C ARG A 18 -54.98 7.53 -12.40
N ARG A 19 -55.25 8.81 -12.44
CA ARG A 19 -54.96 9.70 -13.58
C ARG A 19 -53.44 9.63 -13.89
N ARG A 20 -53.11 9.22 -15.11
CA ARG A 20 -51.75 9.34 -15.65
C ARG A 20 -51.40 10.81 -15.83
N ARG A 21 -50.43 11.29 -15.04
CA ARG A 21 -49.69 12.51 -15.34
C ARG A 21 -48.42 12.07 -16.06
N THR A 22 -48.33 12.39 -17.34
CA THR A 22 -47.09 12.35 -18.12
C THR A 22 -46.16 13.42 -17.59
N ALA A 23 -45.15 13.02 -16.86
CA ALA A 23 -44.01 13.89 -16.52
C ALA A 23 -42.99 13.77 -17.68
N ALA A 24 -42.86 14.83 -18.44
CA ALA A 24 -41.78 14.99 -19.39
C ALA A 24 -40.47 15.18 -18.57
N ALA A 25 -39.58 14.20 -18.60
CA ALA A 25 -38.23 14.33 -18.06
C ALA A 25 -37.43 15.25 -19.01
N VAL A 26 -37.24 16.49 -18.61
CA VAL A 26 -36.22 17.35 -19.21
C VAL A 26 -34.89 16.92 -18.62
N ALA A 27 -34.10 16.19 -19.39
CA ALA A 27 -32.71 15.93 -19.06
C ALA A 27 -31.92 17.24 -19.20
N LEU A 28 -31.67 17.89 -18.08
CA LEU A 28 -30.75 19.02 -18.02
C LEU A 28 -29.32 18.41 -17.95
N ALA A 29 -28.66 18.30 -19.09
CA ALA A 29 -27.24 18.02 -19.15
C ALA A 29 -26.50 19.25 -18.60
N VAL A 30 -26.13 19.20 -17.33
CA VAL A 30 -25.19 20.16 -16.75
C VAL A 30 -23.80 19.72 -17.23
N ALA A 31 -23.35 20.28 -18.35
CA ALA A 31 -21.95 20.27 -18.71
C ALA A 31 -21.22 21.16 -17.69
N LEU A 32 -20.65 20.55 -16.67
CA LEU A 32 -19.63 21.19 -15.87
C LEU A 32 -18.44 21.43 -16.80
N PRO A 33 -17.93 22.67 -16.92
CA PRO A 33 -16.68 22.86 -17.62
C PRO A 33 -15.63 22.10 -16.80
N LEU A 34 -15.04 21.07 -17.37
CA LEU A 34 -13.71 20.59 -16.98
C LEU A 34 -12.78 21.79 -17.21
N GLY A 35 -12.63 22.61 -16.18
CA GLY A 35 -11.55 23.56 -16.15
C GLY A 35 -10.27 22.74 -16.19
N ALA A 36 -9.59 22.77 -17.33
CA ALA A 36 -8.22 22.33 -17.42
C ALA A 36 -7.48 23.13 -16.33
N ALA A 37 -7.19 22.51 -15.20
CA ALA A 37 -6.27 23.08 -14.23
C ALA A 37 -4.98 23.29 -15.00
N ALA A 38 -4.54 24.55 -15.13
CA ALA A 38 -3.21 24.82 -15.64
C ALA A 38 -2.25 23.96 -14.81
N PRO A 39 -1.28 23.27 -15.45
CA PRO A 39 -0.32 22.48 -14.70
C PRO A 39 0.25 23.38 -13.61
N ALA A 40 0.13 22.97 -12.36
CA ALA A 40 0.74 23.69 -11.25
C ALA A 40 2.25 23.77 -11.60
N ALA A 41 2.78 24.97 -11.62
CA ALA A 41 4.21 25.13 -11.85
C ALA A 41 4.94 24.25 -10.80
N ALA A 42 5.85 23.41 -11.28
CA ALA A 42 6.66 22.58 -10.40
C ALA A 42 7.22 23.44 -9.28
N ASP A 43 7.04 23.01 -8.03
CA ASP A 43 7.64 23.74 -6.90
C ASP A 43 9.15 23.50 -6.97
N ALA A 44 9.90 24.50 -7.38
CA ALA A 44 11.36 24.44 -7.53
C ALA A 44 12.10 24.03 -6.23
N ASN A 45 11.38 23.96 -5.11
CA ASN A 45 11.91 23.55 -3.81
C ASN A 45 11.43 22.14 -3.38
N PHE A 46 10.97 21.31 -4.30
CA PHE A 46 10.53 19.96 -3.94
C PHE A 46 11.19 18.90 -4.86
N PRO A 47 11.79 17.84 -4.29
CA PRO A 47 12.05 17.65 -2.85
C PRO A 47 13.01 18.73 -2.32
N SER A 48 12.72 19.27 -1.12
CA SER A 48 13.56 20.32 -0.54
C SER A 48 14.82 19.69 0.05
N THR A 49 15.98 20.13 -0.41
CA THR A 49 17.27 19.87 0.23
C THR A 49 17.56 20.86 1.36
N GLU A 50 16.73 21.89 1.52
CA GLU A 50 16.86 22.90 2.56
C GLU A 50 16.04 22.54 3.81
N GLY A 51 16.69 22.57 4.94
CA GLY A 51 16.08 22.25 6.24
C GLY A 51 16.18 20.76 6.57
N ARG A 52 16.00 20.45 7.84
CA ARG A 52 16.01 19.09 8.36
C ARG A 52 14.61 18.70 8.81
N THR A 53 14.18 17.49 8.51
CA THR A 53 13.00 16.92 9.14
C THR A 53 13.29 16.78 10.63
N SER A 54 12.46 17.41 11.46
CA SER A 54 12.52 17.20 12.89
C SER A 54 12.01 15.79 13.21
N THR A 55 12.84 14.96 13.79
CA THR A 55 12.41 13.61 14.23
C THR A 55 11.31 13.69 15.27
N SER A 56 11.23 14.78 16.07
CA SER A 56 10.15 15.01 17.02
C SER A 56 8.78 15.26 16.38
N SER A 57 8.71 15.42 15.08
CA SER A 57 7.47 15.57 14.31
C SER A 57 7.00 14.27 13.64
N LEU A 58 7.81 13.22 13.69
CA LEU A 58 7.45 11.92 13.17
C LEU A 58 6.52 11.22 14.17
N LEU A 59 5.54 10.51 13.64
CA LEU A 59 4.64 9.73 14.50
C LEU A 59 5.42 8.60 15.18
N THR A 60 5.30 8.54 16.50
CA THR A 60 5.78 7.42 17.31
C THR A 60 4.78 6.26 17.24
N PRO A 61 5.14 5.03 17.66
CA PRO A 61 4.18 3.94 17.77
C PRO A 61 2.94 4.32 18.61
N ASP A 62 3.12 5.01 19.73
CA ASP A 62 2.02 5.48 20.58
C ASP A 62 1.13 6.52 19.88
N ASP A 63 1.71 7.38 19.02
CA ASP A 63 0.94 8.32 18.22
C ASP A 63 0.03 7.58 17.24
N VAL A 64 0.55 6.58 16.55
CA VAL A 64 -0.23 5.77 15.60
C VAL A 64 -1.36 5.04 16.30
N VAL A 65 -1.12 4.44 17.45
CA VAL A 65 -2.17 3.78 18.25
C VAL A 65 -3.26 4.77 18.62
N ARG A 66 -2.91 5.98 19.09
CA ARG A 66 -3.90 7.03 19.42
C ARG A 66 -4.72 7.45 18.21
N GLU A 67 -4.08 7.62 17.05
CA GLU A 67 -4.79 7.98 15.81
C GLU A 67 -5.73 6.86 15.36
N LEU A 68 -5.32 5.59 15.39
CA LEU A 68 -6.16 4.45 15.05
C LEU A 68 -7.38 4.35 15.98
N GLN A 69 -7.17 4.42 17.28
CA GLN A 69 -8.25 4.42 18.27
C GLN A 69 -9.18 5.64 18.14
N GLN A 70 -8.66 6.78 17.70
CA GLN A 70 -9.49 7.94 17.42
C GLN A 70 -10.32 7.71 16.16
N LEU A 71 -9.76 7.18 15.08
CA LEU A 71 -10.46 6.84 13.84
C LEU A 71 -11.58 5.83 14.12
N GLU A 72 -11.31 4.78 14.90
CA GLU A 72 -12.32 3.82 15.32
C GLU A 72 -13.52 4.49 16.00
N ARG A 73 -13.26 5.39 16.96
CA ARG A 73 -14.34 6.09 17.70
C ARG A 73 -15.10 7.13 16.87
N THR A 74 -14.47 7.72 15.86
CA THR A 74 -15.01 8.91 15.18
C THR A 74 -15.42 8.67 13.73
N SER A 75 -15.03 7.56 13.14
CA SER A 75 -15.39 7.23 11.75
C SER A 75 -16.91 7.03 11.61
N ARG A 76 -17.44 7.51 10.49
CA ARG A 76 -18.86 7.36 10.14
C ARG A 76 -19.15 6.07 9.39
N HIS A 77 -18.13 5.49 8.82
CA HIS A 77 -18.21 4.31 7.93
C HIS A 77 -17.48 3.09 8.49
N GLY A 78 -17.30 3.05 9.83
CA GLY A 78 -16.88 1.85 10.54
C GLY A 78 -15.41 1.46 10.28
N VAL A 79 -14.47 2.36 10.62
CA VAL A 79 -13.07 1.93 10.82
C VAL A 79 -13.02 1.09 12.07
N ASP A 80 -12.51 -0.12 11.96
CA ASP A 80 -12.24 -1.03 13.08
C ASP A 80 -10.72 -1.16 13.26
N ALA A 81 -10.21 -0.85 14.45
CA ALA A 81 -8.78 -0.88 14.73
C ALA A 81 -8.50 -1.85 15.87
N PHE A 82 -7.68 -2.84 15.62
CA PHE A 82 -7.41 -3.93 16.54
C PHE A 82 -5.95 -4.35 16.51
N THR A 83 -5.53 -5.03 17.57
CA THR A 83 -4.23 -5.68 17.63
C THR A 83 -4.27 -7.08 17.00
N LEU A 84 -3.14 -7.60 16.57
CA LEU A 84 -3.06 -8.96 16.08
C LEU A 84 -3.43 -9.99 17.15
N ALA A 85 -3.26 -9.66 18.45
CA ALA A 85 -3.76 -10.47 19.56
C ALA A 85 -5.30 -10.58 19.55
N GLU A 86 -6.00 -9.47 19.33
CA GLU A 86 -7.47 -9.44 19.22
C GLU A 86 -7.94 -10.18 17.97
N ALA A 87 -7.15 -10.19 16.91
CA ALA A 87 -7.38 -11.02 15.72
C ALA A 87 -7.08 -12.52 15.94
N GLY A 88 -6.56 -12.89 17.10
CA GLY A 88 -6.29 -14.29 17.48
C GLY A 88 -4.97 -14.85 16.92
N MET A 89 -4.05 -13.99 16.48
CA MET A 89 -2.73 -14.43 16.03
C MET A 89 -1.89 -14.93 17.20
N ALA A 90 -1.13 -16.00 16.95
CA ALA A 90 -0.28 -16.62 17.98
C ALA A 90 0.89 -15.73 18.37
N VAL A 91 1.51 -15.07 17.40
CA VAL A 91 2.49 -13.99 17.58
C VAL A 91 1.77 -12.68 17.26
N SER A 92 1.86 -11.70 18.12
CA SER A 92 1.04 -10.49 18.03
C SER A 92 1.74 -9.21 18.49
N THR A 93 2.99 -9.34 18.94
CA THR A 93 3.82 -8.22 19.37
C THR A 93 5.10 -8.14 18.55
N SER A 94 5.72 -6.96 18.55
CA SER A 94 7.07 -6.79 18.03
C SER A 94 8.11 -7.46 18.95
N GLU A 95 9.35 -7.52 18.49
CA GLU A 95 10.50 -8.00 19.26
C GLU A 95 10.59 -7.36 20.66
N GLN A 96 10.29 -6.06 20.78
CA GLN A 96 10.32 -5.34 22.05
C GLN A 96 8.97 -5.34 22.80
N GLY A 97 8.02 -6.18 22.38
CA GLY A 97 6.75 -6.38 23.07
C GLY A 97 5.69 -5.30 22.81
N ARG A 98 5.81 -4.52 21.73
CA ARG A 98 4.76 -3.58 21.30
C ARG A 98 3.68 -4.33 20.55
N ASP A 99 2.41 -4.05 20.84
CA ASP A 99 1.29 -4.60 20.09
C ASP A 99 1.41 -4.23 18.60
N LEU A 100 1.12 -5.18 17.72
CA LEU A 100 1.04 -4.98 16.28
C LEU A 100 -0.40 -4.68 15.89
N TRP A 101 -0.61 -3.54 15.25
CA TRP A 101 -1.93 -2.99 14.96
C TRP A 101 -2.31 -3.07 13.50
N VAL A 102 -3.58 -3.36 13.27
CA VAL A 102 -4.23 -3.32 11.96
C VAL A 102 -5.50 -2.49 12.06
N ALA A 103 -5.86 -1.82 10.98
CA ALA A 103 -7.18 -1.21 10.84
C ALA A 103 -7.88 -1.76 9.61
N THR A 104 -9.18 -2.01 9.74
CA THR A 104 -10.02 -2.42 8.60
C THR A 104 -11.12 -1.41 8.35
N VAL A 105 -11.53 -1.29 7.09
CA VAL A 105 -12.66 -0.45 6.66
C VAL A 105 -13.20 -0.94 5.31
N GLY A 106 -14.50 -0.78 5.10
CA GLY A 106 -15.19 -1.29 3.92
C GLY A 106 -15.78 -2.68 4.14
N THR A 107 -16.63 -3.12 3.23
CA THR A 107 -17.37 -4.40 3.32
C THR A 107 -17.43 -5.11 1.98
N GLY A 108 -16.62 -4.68 1.03
CA GLY A 108 -16.53 -5.30 -0.29
C GLY A 108 -15.92 -6.69 -0.25
N PRO A 109 -16.20 -7.49 -1.28
CA PRO A 109 -15.75 -8.88 -1.34
C PRO A 109 -14.26 -9.04 -1.67
N GLU A 110 -13.62 -8.02 -2.21
CA GLU A 110 -12.19 -8.06 -2.52
C GLU A 110 -11.38 -7.44 -1.37
N HIS A 111 -10.33 -8.12 -0.96
CA HIS A 111 -9.48 -7.71 0.15
C HIS A 111 -8.24 -6.99 -0.36
N VAL A 112 -7.93 -5.84 0.23
CA VAL A 112 -6.77 -5.01 -0.14
C VAL A 112 -5.83 -4.90 1.04
N TRP A 113 -4.58 -5.30 0.84
CA TRP A 113 -3.50 -5.16 1.82
C TRP A 113 -2.71 -3.88 1.57
N LEU A 114 -2.69 -2.99 2.55
CA LEU A 114 -1.94 -1.74 2.49
C LEU A 114 -1.01 -1.66 3.67
N GLN A 115 0.29 -1.60 3.43
CA GLN A 115 1.28 -1.49 4.49
C GLN A 115 2.26 -0.34 4.25
N GLY A 116 2.86 0.11 5.35
CA GLY A 116 3.93 1.09 5.30
C GLY A 116 4.85 0.97 6.51
N ARG A 117 5.99 1.62 6.42
CA ARG A 117 6.99 1.68 7.50
C ARG A 117 7.50 0.30 7.94
N ILE A 118 7.66 -0.63 6.99
CA ILE A 118 8.41 -1.86 7.24
C ILE A 118 9.88 -1.56 7.57
N HIS A 119 10.42 -0.51 7.01
CA HIS A 119 11.65 0.12 7.46
C HIS A 119 11.30 1.28 8.41
N GLY A 120 11.75 1.19 9.66
CA GLY A 120 11.31 2.13 10.71
C GLY A 120 11.68 3.60 10.46
N ASN A 121 12.70 3.87 9.63
CA ASN A 121 13.13 5.22 9.22
C ASN A 121 12.42 5.76 7.95
N GLU A 122 11.33 5.12 7.51
CA GLU A 122 10.55 5.47 6.33
C GLU A 122 9.12 5.91 6.71
N PRO A 123 8.92 7.10 7.31
CA PRO A 123 7.70 7.43 8.06
C PRO A 123 6.50 7.83 7.22
N TYR A 124 6.66 8.29 5.96
CA TYR A 124 5.56 8.97 5.25
C TYR A 124 4.46 8.01 4.75
N GLY A 125 4.76 6.72 4.63
CA GLY A 125 3.77 5.67 4.41
C GLY A 125 2.75 5.62 5.55
N THR A 126 3.20 5.72 6.80
CA THR A 126 2.33 5.81 7.99
C THR A 126 1.34 6.97 7.89
N ASP A 127 1.84 8.18 7.63
CA ASP A 127 1.00 9.37 7.51
C ASP A 127 -0.01 9.24 6.35
N ALA A 128 0.41 8.68 5.22
CA ALA A 128 -0.45 8.49 4.05
C ALA A 128 -1.57 7.48 4.32
N LEU A 129 -1.25 6.36 4.94
CA LEU A 129 -2.23 5.32 5.27
C LEU A 129 -3.24 5.79 6.32
N LEU A 130 -2.80 6.52 7.34
CA LEU A 130 -3.72 7.14 8.31
C LEU A 130 -4.63 8.19 7.66
N SER A 131 -4.11 8.97 6.70
CA SER A 131 -4.91 9.92 5.93
C SER A 131 -5.95 9.20 5.06
N LEU A 132 -5.57 8.11 4.39
CA LEU A 132 -6.50 7.30 3.61
C LEU A 132 -7.58 6.66 4.50
N LEU A 133 -7.21 6.10 5.65
CA LEU A 133 -8.17 5.54 6.62
C LEU A 133 -9.18 6.59 7.08
N LYS A 134 -8.72 7.83 7.34
CA LYS A 134 -9.60 8.94 7.71
C LYS A 134 -10.60 9.26 6.61
N ASP A 135 -10.15 9.28 5.37
CA ASP A 135 -11.02 9.52 4.22
C ASP A 135 -11.98 8.35 4.00
N LEU A 136 -11.50 7.12 4.00
CA LEU A 136 -12.36 5.92 3.92
C LEU A 136 -13.38 5.88 5.07
N GLY A 137 -12.98 6.26 6.27
CA GLY A 137 -13.86 6.25 7.45
C GLY A 137 -14.86 7.41 7.52
N SER A 138 -14.66 8.49 6.78
CA SER A 138 -15.46 9.73 7.02
C SER A 138 -16.01 10.38 5.77
N ASN A 139 -15.44 10.14 4.58
CA ASN A 139 -15.82 10.79 3.34
C ASN A 139 -17.02 10.07 2.70
N GLY A 140 -18.12 10.81 2.47
CA GLY A 140 -19.36 10.31 1.86
C GLY A 140 -19.45 10.59 0.36
N SER A 141 -18.35 10.89 -0.35
CA SER A 141 -18.40 11.02 -1.80
C SER A 141 -18.59 9.66 -2.48
N ALA A 142 -19.17 9.67 -3.68
CA ALA A 142 -19.44 8.46 -4.45
C ALA A 142 -18.17 7.61 -4.70
N GLU A 143 -17.00 8.25 -4.82
CA GLU A 143 -15.73 7.54 -4.99
C GLU A 143 -15.40 6.70 -3.75
N TYR A 144 -15.50 7.27 -2.55
CA TYR A 144 -15.22 6.53 -1.31
C TYR A 144 -16.32 5.53 -0.96
N GLU A 145 -17.58 5.79 -1.35
CA GLU A 145 -18.65 4.79 -1.26
C GLU A 145 -18.33 3.59 -2.14
N LEU A 146 -17.96 3.82 -3.40
CA LEU A 146 -17.53 2.76 -4.32
C LEU A 146 -16.37 1.94 -3.75
N LEU A 147 -15.33 2.61 -3.20
CA LEU A 147 -14.20 1.91 -2.61
C LEU A 147 -14.61 1.00 -1.46
N ARG A 148 -15.47 1.47 -0.54
CA ARG A 148 -15.95 0.67 0.60
C ARG A 148 -16.88 -0.47 0.20
N GLU A 149 -17.64 -0.29 -0.90
CA GLU A 149 -18.53 -1.35 -1.43
C GLU A 149 -17.75 -2.41 -2.22
N LYS A 150 -16.66 -2.01 -2.86
CA LYS A 150 -15.83 -2.92 -3.67
C LYS A 150 -14.82 -3.67 -2.82
N PHE A 151 -14.25 -3.01 -1.81
CA PHE A 151 -13.12 -3.51 -1.06
C PHE A 151 -13.38 -3.62 0.45
N THR A 152 -12.70 -4.58 1.06
CA THR A 152 -12.38 -4.61 2.48
C THR A 152 -10.87 -4.33 2.62
N PHE A 153 -10.54 -3.19 3.19
CA PHE A 153 -9.15 -2.78 3.38
C PHE A 153 -8.58 -3.36 4.66
N HIS A 154 -7.36 -3.86 4.61
CA HIS A 154 -6.53 -4.25 5.72
C HIS A 154 -5.30 -3.33 5.71
N VAL A 155 -5.24 -2.40 6.64
CA VAL A 155 -4.25 -1.32 6.64
C VAL A 155 -3.32 -1.47 7.82
N ILE A 156 -2.03 -1.55 7.53
CA ILE A 156 -0.94 -1.63 8.50
C ILE A 156 -0.10 -0.34 8.39
N PRO A 157 -0.46 0.73 9.13
CA PRO A 157 0.24 2.01 8.98
C PRO A 157 1.68 1.97 9.46
N MET A 158 2.01 1.05 10.36
CA MET A 158 3.34 0.91 10.95
C MET A 158 3.68 -0.55 11.15
N TYR A 159 4.37 -1.14 10.17
CA TYR A 159 4.77 -2.55 10.21
C TYR A 159 5.88 -2.81 11.25
N ASN A 160 6.84 -1.90 11.38
CA ASN A 160 8.00 -2.00 12.27
C ASN A 160 7.97 -0.92 13.38
N PRO A 161 7.24 -1.15 14.47
CA PRO A 161 7.13 -0.16 15.55
C PRO A 161 8.45 0.03 16.31
N ASP A 162 9.28 -0.99 16.43
CA ASP A 162 10.56 -0.93 17.13
C ASP A 162 11.59 -0.12 16.35
N GLY A 163 11.71 -0.39 15.05
CA GLY A 163 12.53 0.41 14.15
C GLY A 163 12.04 1.85 14.02
N ALA A 164 10.70 2.05 14.07
CA ALA A 164 10.11 3.38 14.03
C ALA A 164 10.45 4.21 15.26
N GLU A 165 10.38 3.62 16.46
CA GLU A 165 10.75 4.26 17.72
C GLU A 165 12.23 4.64 17.73
N ALA A 166 13.08 3.74 17.27
CA ALA A 166 14.53 3.97 17.19
C ALA A 166 14.95 4.81 15.96
N ASN A 167 14.04 5.09 15.01
CA ASN A 167 14.30 5.72 13.72
C ASN A 167 15.42 5.03 12.93
N ILE A 168 15.37 3.71 12.86
CA ILE A 168 16.30 2.85 12.11
C ILE A 168 15.53 1.97 11.12
N ARG A 169 16.24 1.48 10.09
CA ARG A 169 15.65 0.61 9.07
C ARG A 169 15.13 -0.71 9.64
N HIS A 170 15.91 -1.36 10.44
CA HIS A 170 15.75 -2.75 10.89
C HIS A 170 14.94 -2.85 12.19
N THR A 171 14.42 -4.04 12.50
CA THR A 171 14.17 -4.43 13.90
C THR A 171 15.45 -5.01 14.51
N VAL A 172 15.42 -5.25 15.84
CA VAL A 172 16.53 -5.86 16.58
C VAL A 172 15.97 -7.01 17.39
N LEU A 173 16.52 -8.20 17.22
CA LEU A 173 16.13 -9.36 18.04
C LEU A 173 16.32 -9.05 19.51
N TRP A 174 15.27 -9.30 20.31
CA TRP A 174 15.15 -8.79 21.67
C TRP A 174 14.74 -9.87 22.65
N ASP A 175 15.49 -10.03 23.70
CA ASP A 175 15.07 -10.86 24.85
C ASP A 175 14.17 -10.03 25.79
N GLN A 176 12.88 -10.25 25.69
CA GLN A 176 11.88 -9.54 26.51
C GLN A 176 12.03 -9.82 28.02
N VAL A 177 12.66 -10.90 28.41
CA VAL A 177 12.87 -11.24 29.84
C VAL A 177 13.99 -10.40 30.41
N SER A 178 15.12 -10.31 29.74
CA SER A 178 16.25 -9.48 30.20
C SER A 178 16.06 -7.99 29.83
N GLY A 179 15.17 -7.64 28.90
CA GLY A 179 14.99 -6.28 28.43
C GLY A 179 16.20 -5.76 27.63
N ALA A 180 16.88 -6.63 26.90
CA ALA A 180 18.10 -6.33 26.16
C ALA A 180 18.15 -7.08 24.81
N PRO A 181 19.03 -6.67 23.87
CA PRO A 181 19.26 -7.43 22.65
C PRO A 181 19.61 -8.89 22.94
N GLU A 182 19.02 -9.81 22.19
CA GLU A 182 19.25 -11.24 22.31
C GLU A 182 20.76 -11.56 22.20
N GLY A 183 21.26 -12.40 23.08
CA GLY A 183 22.71 -12.73 23.13
C GLY A 183 23.62 -11.54 23.47
N GLY A 184 23.08 -10.41 23.92
CA GLY A 184 23.82 -9.23 24.38
C GLY A 184 24.45 -8.38 23.27
N THR A 185 24.31 -8.76 22.01
CA THR A 185 24.77 -7.97 20.85
C THR A 185 23.59 -7.74 19.90
N PRO A 186 23.30 -6.50 19.49
CA PRO A 186 22.19 -6.22 18.58
C PRO A 186 22.30 -6.99 17.27
N GLN A 187 21.39 -7.93 17.04
CA GLN A 187 21.19 -8.61 15.77
C GLN A 187 20.08 -7.88 15.03
N ARG A 188 20.41 -7.27 13.89
CA ARG A 188 19.50 -6.47 13.09
C ARG A 188 18.88 -7.31 12.00
N ILE A 189 17.56 -7.32 11.93
CA ILE A 189 16.79 -8.02 10.92
C ILE A 189 16.13 -6.99 10.00
N ASP A 190 16.36 -7.09 8.71
CA ASP A 190 15.61 -6.38 7.69
C ASP A 190 14.28 -7.12 7.47
N LEU A 191 13.17 -6.58 7.98
CA LEU A 191 11.86 -7.23 7.89
C LEU A 191 11.41 -7.43 6.44
N ASN A 192 11.91 -6.59 5.51
CA ASN A 192 11.64 -6.75 4.08
C ASN A 192 12.61 -7.77 3.40
N ARG A 193 13.22 -8.64 4.18
CA ARG A 193 14.04 -9.80 3.76
C ARG A 193 13.80 -11.03 4.63
N ASP A 194 12.77 -10.99 5.46
CA ASP A 194 12.54 -11.99 6.50
C ASP A 194 11.34 -12.91 6.21
N TRP A 195 10.66 -12.73 5.08
CA TRP A 195 9.66 -13.68 4.58
C TRP A 195 10.35 -14.72 3.71
N THR A 196 10.93 -15.73 4.36
CA THR A 196 11.80 -16.73 3.70
C THR A 196 11.36 -18.17 3.99
N ALA A 197 11.85 -19.07 3.18
CA ALA A 197 11.66 -20.50 3.29
C ALA A 197 12.14 -21.10 4.61
N GLU A 198 13.19 -20.53 5.10
CA GLU A 198 13.83 -20.98 6.34
C GLU A 198 13.01 -20.58 7.56
N GLY A 199 11.98 -19.77 7.39
CA GLY A 199 11.11 -19.22 8.42
C GLY A 199 11.34 -17.74 8.66
N PHE A 200 10.84 -17.26 9.80
CA PHE A 200 10.91 -15.87 10.21
C PHE A 200 11.89 -15.71 11.36
N ALA A 201 12.81 -14.77 11.23
CA ALA A 201 13.74 -14.45 12.32
C ALA A 201 13.09 -13.50 13.33
N ALA A 202 12.23 -12.58 12.88
CA ALA A 202 11.58 -11.58 13.71
C ALA A 202 10.10 -11.90 13.95
N ASP A 203 9.62 -11.55 15.14
CA ASP A 203 8.22 -11.72 15.55
C ASP A 203 7.25 -10.93 14.66
N GLU A 204 7.61 -9.69 14.25
CA GLU A 204 6.81 -8.87 13.36
C GLU A 204 6.55 -9.58 12.01
N SER A 205 7.57 -10.19 11.42
CA SER A 205 7.45 -10.90 10.15
C SER A 205 6.51 -12.09 10.26
N ARG A 206 6.65 -12.91 11.31
CA ARG A 206 5.79 -14.05 11.57
C ARG A 206 4.35 -13.62 11.79
N ALA A 207 4.13 -12.62 12.64
CA ALA A 207 2.81 -12.16 13.02
C ALA A 207 2.02 -11.63 11.80
N PHE A 208 2.64 -10.78 10.98
CA PHE A 208 1.99 -10.25 9.79
C PHE A 208 1.82 -11.30 8.68
N TYR A 209 2.73 -12.27 8.57
CA TYR A 209 2.53 -13.39 7.65
C TYR A 209 1.32 -14.25 8.05
N GLU A 210 1.20 -14.64 9.33
CA GLU A 210 0.05 -15.39 9.82
C GLU A 210 -1.27 -14.64 9.59
N TYR A 211 -1.28 -13.33 9.82
CA TYR A 211 -2.45 -12.51 9.55
C TYR A 211 -2.74 -12.40 8.04
N TRP A 212 -1.71 -12.19 7.21
CA TRP A 212 -1.84 -12.13 5.75
C TRP A 212 -2.45 -13.42 5.16
N THR A 213 -1.99 -14.58 5.60
CA THR A 213 -2.56 -15.87 5.16
C THR A 213 -4.01 -16.06 5.61
N THR A 214 -4.41 -15.45 6.73
CA THR A 214 -5.80 -15.48 7.21
C THR A 214 -6.70 -14.56 6.38
N VAL A 215 -6.19 -13.41 5.95
CA VAL A 215 -6.91 -12.43 5.14
C VAL A 215 -7.05 -12.89 3.70
N ASP A 216 -6.02 -13.51 3.13
CA ASP A 216 -5.93 -13.90 1.72
C ASP A 216 -6.28 -12.75 0.76
N PRO A 217 -5.47 -11.68 0.72
CA PRO A 217 -5.81 -10.48 -0.05
C PRO A 217 -5.83 -10.73 -1.56
N ASP A 218 -6.61 -9.90 -2.28
CA ASP A 218 -6.64 -9.87 -3.75
C ASP A 218 -5.60 -8.89 -4.33
N TRP A 219 -5.25 -7.83 -3.57
CA TRP A 219 -4.39 -6.74 -3.99
C TRP A 219 -3.49 -6.25 -2.87
N GLY A 220 -2.30 -5.76 -3.20
CA GLY A 220 -1.40 -5.20 -2.20
C GLY A 220 -0.62 -3.97 -2.66
N VAL A 221 -0.33 -3.09 -1.69
CA VAL A 221 0.59 -1.96 -1.85
C VAL A 221 1.48 -1.84 -0.63
N ASP A 222 2.78 -1.70 -0.85
CA ASP A 222 3.77 -1.39 0.17
C ASP A 222 4.36 0.00 -0.05
N ILE A 223 4.44 0.82 1.00
CA ILE A 223 4.95 2.19 0.89
C ILE A 223 6.29 2.30 1.58
N HIS A 224 7.29 2.59 0.77
CA HIS A 224 8.69 2.74 1.13
C HIS A 224 9.22 4.15 0.92
N HIS A 225 10.49 4.33 1.24
CA HIS A 225 11.28 5.50 0.89
C HIS A 225 12.61 5.11 0.25
N GLN A 226 13.07 5.95 -0.67
CA GLN A 226 14.37 5.87 -1.29
C GLN A 226 15.21 7.10 -0.99
N GLY A 227 16.51 7.04 -1.32
CA GLY A 227 17.36 8.22 -1.32
C GLY A 227 16.92 9.25 -2.36
N LEU A 228 17.37 10.50 -2.18
CA LEU A 228 17.16 11.55 -3.18
C LEU A 228 17.86 11.18 -4.47
N LYS A 229 17.17 11.30 -5.60
CA LYS A 229 17.72 11.04 -6.93
C LYS A 229 17.09 11.94 -7.99
N GLN A 230 17.73 12.01 -9.14
CA GLN A 230 17.24 12.73 -10.32
C GLN A 230 16.71 11.75 -11.36
N GLN A 231 15.68 12.15 -12.06
CA GLN A 231 15.08 11.41 -13.14
C GLN A 231 16.06 11.26 -14.31
N HIS A 232 16.20 10.05 -14.82
CA HIS A 232 17.05 9.79 -15.97
C HIS A 232 16.58 10.57 -17.20
N GLY A 233 17.48 11.23 -17.88
CA GLY A 233 17.23 11.97 -19.13
C GLY A 233 16.77 13.41 -18.96
N THR A 234 16.07 13.78 -17.90
CA THR A 234 15.63 15.17 -17.64
C THR A 234 16.50 15.88 -16.62
N GLY A 235 16.98 15.17 -15.60
CA GLY A 235 17.70 15.74 -14.47
C GLY A 235 16.79 16.40 -13.43
N ASP A 236 15.47 16.25 -13.55
CA ASP A 236 14.50 16.73 -12.56
C ASP A 236 14.57 15.86 -11.30
N ASP A 237 14.33 16.47 -10.15
CA ASP A 237 14.30 15.74 -8.89
C ASP A 237 13.09 14.78 -8.86
N VAL A 238 13.34 13.49 -8.63
CA VAL A 238 12.29 12.48 -8.47
C VAL A 238 11.61 12.68 -7.12
N THR A 239 10.28 12.64 -7.12
CA THR A 239 9.50 12.75 -5.89
C THR A 239 8.90 11.42 -5.46
N LEU A 240 8.60 10.53 -6.43
CA LEU A 240 8.01 9.22 -6.23
C LEU A 240 8.56 8.26 -7.28
N SER A 241 8.90 7.05 -6.87
CA SER A 241 9.17 5.96 -7.80
C SER A 241 8.13 4.87 -7.66
N LEU A 242 7.75 4.30 -8.79
CA LEU A 242 6.84 3.16 -8.87
C LEU A 242 7.66 1.88 -9.03
N GLY A 243 7.35 0.88 -8.22
CA GLY A 243 8.12 -0.33 -8.15
C GLY A 243 7.31 -1.61 -8.35
N ILE A 244 7.97 -2.57 -8.96
CA ILE A 244 7.55 -3.96 -9.08
C ILE A 244 8.68 -4.82 -8.51
N SER A 245 8.37 -5.67 -7.53
CA SER A 245 9.40 -6.45 -6.82
C SER A 245 9.90 -7.65 -7.63
N LEU A 246 9.13 -8.05 -8.62
CA LEU A 246 9.51 -9.07 -9.61
C LEU A 246 9.43 -8.41 -10.97
N ALA A 247 10.57 -7.88 -11.42
CA ALA A 247 10.64 -7.03 -12.61
C ALA A 247 10.23 -7.78 -13.88
N PRO A 248 9.51 -7.11 -14.82
CA PRO A 248 9.33 -7.63 -16.16
C PRO A 248 10.67 -7.94 -16.81
N GLY A 249 10.79 -9.13 -17.40
CA GLY A 249 12.07 -9.62 -17.95
C GLY A 249 13.06 -10.12 -16.93
N GLY A 250 12.79 -10.00 -15.65
CA GLY A 250 13.58 -10.59 -14.59
C GLY A 250 13.49 -12.13 -14.58
N PRO A 251 14.46 -12.82 -13.96
CA PRO A 251 14.54 -14.28 -14.04
C PRO A 251 13.42 -15.01 -13.29
N THR A 252 12.72 -14.39 -12.38
CA THR A 252 11.75 -15.06 -11.50
C THR A 252 10.30 -14.95 -11.98
N LEU A 253 9.90 -13.80 -12.52
CA LEU A 253 8.52 -13.51 -12.88
C LEU A 253 7.94 -14.30 -14.08
N PRO A 254 8.71 -14.74 -15.12
CA PRO A 254 8.20 -15.23 -16.38
C PRO A 254 7.30 -16.45 -16.27
N GLY A 255 6.53 -16.82 -15.65
CA GLY A 255 5.65 -18.00 -15.57
C GLY A 255 4.64 -17.91 -14.42
N LEU A 256 4.78 -16.89 -13.59
CA LEU A 256 3.91 -16.72 -12.45
C LEU A 256 2.48 -16.41 -12.91
N GLN A 257 1.52 -17.27 -12.56
CA GLN A 257 0.10 -17.14 -12.95
C GLN A 257 -0.09 -16.91 -14.46
N ASP A 258 0.66 -17.63 -15.30
CA ASP A 258 0.65 -17.49 -16.77
C ASP A 258 0.90 -16.05 -17.24
N GLY A 259 1.75 -15.32 -16.52
CA GLY A 259 2.06 -13.91 -16.78
C GLY A 259 0.98 -12.91 -16.35
N ALA A 260 -0.03 -13.35 -15.62
CA ALA A 260 -1.09 -12.44 -15.17
C ALA A 260 -0.56 -11.39 -14.19
N TYR A 261 0.29 -11.79 -13.24
CA TYR A 261 0.86 -10.84 -12.28
C TYR A 261 1.84 -9.87 -12.91
N ASP A 262 2.61 -10.30 -13.89
CA ASP A 262 3.44 -9.41 -14.71
C ASP A 262 2.58 -8.32 -15.38
N ARG A 263 1.53 -8.72 -16.06
CA ARG A 263 0.61 -7.76 -16.70
C ARG A 263 -0.04 -6.82 -15.70
N LEU A 264 -0.62 -7.37 -14.63
CA LEU A 264 -1.38 -6.58 -13.65
C LEU A 264 -0.52 -5.59 -12.89
N THR A 265 0.68 -5.97 -12.43
CA THR A 265 1.56 -5.06 -11.69
C THR A 265 2.08 -3.92 -12.58
N ARG A 266 2.32 -4.19 -13.87
CA ARG A 266 2.61 -3.14 -14.85
C ARG A 266 1.42 -2.22 -15.07
N GLN A 267 0.22 -2.76 -15.31
CA GLN A 267 -1.01 -2.00 -15.48
C GLN A 267 -1.32 -1.12 -14.26
N MET A 268 -1.17 -1.65 -13.05
CA MET A 268 -1.35 -0.90 -11.79
C MET A 268 -0.43 0.34 -11.75
N ASN A 269 0.83 0.18 -12.06
CA ASN A 269 1.80 1.27 -12.04
C ASN A 269 1.62 2.25 -13.22
N VAL A 270 1.28 1.77 -14.41
CA VAL A 270 0.95 2.64 -15.57
C VAL A 270 -0.24 3.53 -15.22
N HIS A 271 -1.29 2.95 -14.64
CA HIS A 271 -2.45 3.72 -14.23
C HIS A 271 -2.11 4.81 -13.20
N VAL A 272 -1.32 4.46 -12.18
CA VAL A 272 -0.84 5.44 -11.18
C VAL A 272 0.01 6.53 -11.85
N TYR A 273 0.90 6.16 -12.76
CA TYR A 273 1.72 7.11 -13.48
C TYR A 273 0.88 8.12 -14.28
N ASP A 274 -0.10 7.64 -15.03
CA ASP A 274 -0.98 8.50 -15.84
C ASP A 274 -1.83 9.44 -14.97
N GLU A 275 -2.38 8.93 -13.87
CA GLU A 275 -3.18 9.75 -12.97
C GLU A 275 -2.35 10.82 -12.26
N LEU A 276 -1.15 10.48 -11.81
CA LEU A 276 -0.31 11.41 -11.06
C LEU A 276 0.47 12.36 -11.96
N SER A 277 0.79 12.00 -13.19
CA SER A 277 1.47 12.89 -14.16
C SER A 277 0.64 14.13 -14.50
N LYS A 278 -0.65 14.15 -14.17
CA LYS A 278 -1.52 15.34 -14.27
C LYS A 278 -1.15 16.42 -13.25
N TYR A 279 -0.38 16.08 -12.21
CA TYR A 279 0.08 17.02 -11.18
C TYR A 279 1.52 17.45 -11.50
N GLY A 280 1.72 18.69 -11.92
CA GLY A 280 3.03 19.20 -12.34
C GLY A 280 4.10 19.31 -11.25
N SER A 281 3.76 18.95 -10.00
CA SER A 281 4.71 18.91 -8.87
C SER A 281 5.11 17.49 -8.44
N ILE A 282 4.65 16.46 -9.16
CA ILE A 282 4.97 15.06 -8.91
C ILE A 282 5.81 14.57 -10.09
N ASN A 283 7.09 14.29 -9.84
CA ASN A 283 8.01 13.74 -10.82
C ASN A 283 8.22 12.26 -10.52
N ILE A 284 7.75 11.42 -11.43
CA ILE A 284 7.68 9.97 -11.25
C ILE A 284 8.71 9.29 -12.14
N ASP A 285 9.37 8.27 -11.62
CA ASP A 285 10.16 7.33 -12.39
C ASP A 285 9.90 5.87 -11.96
N ARG A 286 10.52 4.92 -12.66
CA ARG A 286 10.59 3.53 -12.23
C ARG A 286 11.64 3.40 -11.12
N TYR A 287 11.31 2.60 -10.12
CA TYR A 287 12.28 2.29 -9.08
C TYR A 287 13.41 1.41 -9.63
N GLN A 288 14.63 1.87 -9.44
CA GLN A 288 15.84 1.15 -9.80
C GLN A 288 16.88 1.25 -8.69
N VAL A 289 17.53 0.14 -8.39
CA VAL A 289 18.66 0.08 -7.44
C VAL A 289 19.96 0.34 -8.17
N GLY A 290 20.89 1.04 -7.50
CA GLY A 290 22.21 1.34 -8.12
C GLY A 290 22.13 2.15 -9.41
N GLY A 291 20.98 2.72 -9.70
CA GLY A 291 20.73 3.59 -10.85
C GLY A 291 20.38 2.88 -12.17
N SER A 292 20.46 1.55 -12.25
CA SER A 292 20.18 0.81 -13.49
C SER A 292 19.71 -0.64 -13.29
N TYR A 293 19.58 -1.11 -12.04
CA TYR A 293 19.13 -2.47 -11.76
C TYR A 293 17.68 -2.45 -11.32
N GLU A 294 16.86 -3.30 -11.93
CA GLU A 294 15.51 -3.55 -11.46
C GLU A 294 15.51 -4.62 -10.37
N ILE A 295 14.47 -4.60 -9.53
CA ILE A 295 14.31 -5.56 -8.45
C ILE A 295 13.61 -6.80 -8.97
N ASP A 296 14.22 -7.95 -8.73
CA ASP A 296 13.64 -9.27 -8.88
C ASP A 296 14.03 -10.11 -7.64
N ILE A 297 13.60 -9.62 -6.47
CA ILE A 297 14.07 -10.06 -5.16
C ILE A 297 13.16 -11.13 -4.57
N LYS A 298 13.70 -12.32 -4.34
CA LYS A 298 13.11 -13.35 -3.48
C LYS A 298 13.36 -13.00 -2.01
N GLY A 299 12.40 -13.34 -1.14
CA GLY A 299 12.52 -13.12 0.30
C GLY A 299 12.12 -11.71 0.77
N GLY A 300 11.86 -10.77 -0.12
CA GLY A 300 11.17 -9.53 0.21
C GLY A 300 9.68 -9.79 0.42
N VAL A 301 9.03 -8.99 1.27
CA VAL A 301 7.60 -9.19 1.60
C VAL A 301 6.72 -9.12 0.36
N VAL A 302 6.93 -8.11 -0.50
CA VAL A 302 6.15 -7.92 -1.73
C VAL A 302 6.31 -9.10 -2.70
N SER A 303 7.52 -9.60 -2.89
CA SER A 303 7.76 -10.77 -3.73
C SER A 303 7.18 -12.05 -3.13
N ALA A 304 7.26 -12.21 -1.81
CA ALA A 304 6.68 -13.35 -1.12
C ALA A 304 5.15 -13.38 -1.20
N MET A 305 4.49 -12.22 -1.19
CA MET A 305 3.04 -12.11 -1.43
C MET A 305 2.64 -12.55 -2.83
N MET A 306 3.51 -12.46 -3.82
CA MET A 306 3.26 -12.94 -5.17
C MET A 306 3.67 -14.39 -5.40
N LEU A 307 4.81 -14.80 -4.83
CA LEU A 307 5.42 -16.12 -5.07
C LEU A 307 5.08 -17.15 -4.01
N GLY A 308 4.66 -16.70 -2.82
CA GLY A 308 4.79 -17.49 -1.61
C GLY A 308 6.21 -17.36 -1.02
N LEU A 309 6.44 -17.90 0.17
CA LEU A 309 7.74 -17.80 0.87
C LEU A 309 8.87 -18.48 0.07
N ASP A 310 8.55 -19.56 -0.58
CA ASP A 310 9.41 -20.16 -1.58
C ASP A 310 8.57 -20.40 -2.84
N HIS A 311 8.96 -19.83 -3.93
CA HIS A 311 8.24 -19.98 -5.19
C HIS A 311 8.20 -21.45 -5.68
N ASP A 312 8.86 -22.38 -5.02
CA ASP A 312 8.76 -23.83 -5.20
C ASP A 312 7.63 -24.44 -4.34
N GLY A 313 6.78 -23.64 -3.73
CA GLY A 313 5.61 -24.11 -3.02
C GLY A 313 5.57 -23.81 -1.52
N LEU A 314 6.24 -22.77 -1.04
CA LEU A 314 6.19 -22.34 0.34
C LEU A 314 4.91 -21.65 0.74
N ASN A 315 4.07 -21.35 -0.20
CA ASN A 315 2.69 -21.09 0.08
C ASN A 315 1.86 -22.34 -0.29
N PRO A 316 1.88 -23.40 0.50
CA PRO A 316 1.20 -24.65 0.20
C PRO A 316 -0.32 -24.49 0.09
N GLU A 317 -0.84 -23.38 0.62
CA GLU A 317 -2.26 -23.02 0.57
C GLU A 317 -2.61 -22.18 -0.66
N GLY A 318 -1.62 -21.77 -1.45
CA GLY A 318 -1.81 -21.08 -2.72
C GLY A 318 -2.18 -19.60 -2.58
N HIS A 319 -1.97 -18.98 -1.40
CA HIS A 319 -2.19 -17.56 -1.21
C HIS A 319 -1.17 -16.75 -2.01
N SER A 320 -1.63 -16.00 -2.99
CA SER A 320 -0.79 -15.05 -3.72
C SER A 320 -1.66 -14.02 -4.41
N HIS A 321 -1.14 -12.80 -4.54
CA HIS A 321 -1.86 -11.71 -5.19
C HIS A 321 -0.86 -10.70 -5.80
N PRO A 322 -1.28 -9.91 -6.80
CA PRO A 322 -0.44 -8.85 -7.35
C PRO A 322 -0.21 -7.76 -6.30
N VAL A 323 1.05 -7.36 -6.17
CA VAL A 323 1.50 -6.32 -5.24
C VAL A 323 2.43 -5.36 -5.96
N VAL A 324 2.28 -4.08 -5.70
CA VAL A 324 3.22 -3.04 -6.13
C VAL A 324 3.75 -2.28 -4.92
N PHE A 325 4.84 -1.54 -5.10
CA PHE A 325 5.33 -0.67 -4.04
C PHE A 325 5.63 0.74 -4.56
N PHE A 326 5.56 1.69 -3.65
CA PHE A 326 5.84 3.09 -3.90
C PHE A 326 7.04 3.53 -3.07
N GLU A 327 8.00 4.21 -3.71
CA GLU A 327 9.21 4.70 -3.06
C GLU A 327 9.20 6.23 -3.03
N THR A 328 8.87 6.77 -1.88
CA THR A 328 8.91 8.22 -1.65
C THR A 328 10.36 8.70 -1.56
N SER A 329 10.69 9.79 -2.24
CA SER A 329 12.05 10.35 -2.20
C SER A 329 12.41 10.96 -0.84
N GLY A 330 13.59 10.63 -0.37
CA GLY A 330 14.14 11.01 0.92
C GLY A 330 13.64 10.13 2.07
N ASN A 331 14.41 10.07 3.14
CA ASN A 331 14.05 9.37 4.37
C ASN A 331 14.43 10.18 5.61
N SER A 332 14.02 9.78 6.78
CA SER A 332 14.27 10.52 8.01
C SER A 332 15.74 10.50 8.45
N SER A 333 16.53 9.56 7.98
CA SER A 333 17.94 9.43 8.38
C SER A 333 18.89 10.33 7.61
N ASP A 334 18.56 10.75 6.39
CA ASP A 334 19.40 11.72 5.66
C ASP A 334 19.16 13.16 6.09
N GLY A 335 18.09 13.40 6.87
CA GLY A 335 17.84 14.68 7.53
C GLY A 335 17.64 15.86 6.57
N SER A 336 17.41 15.58 5.28
CA SER A 336 17.39 16.57 4.22
C SER A 336 16.02 17.17 3.92
N LEU A 337 14.94 16.53 4.38
CA LEU A 337 13.57 16.95 4.08
C LEU A 337 12.99 17.85 5.19
N GLY A 338 12.56 19.06 4.81
CA GLY A 338 11.81 19.96 5.68
C GLY A 338 10.33 19.56 5.80
N GLN A 339 9.61 20.19 6.73
CA GLN A 339 8.18 19.92 6.99
C GLN A 339 7.28 20.12 5.75
N LYS A 340 7.61 21.11 4.91
CA LYS A 340 6.86 21.37 3.67
C LYS A 340 6.98 20.21 2.69
N ALA A 341 8.18 19.64 2.57
CA ALA A 341 8.39 18.46 1.74
C ALA A 341 7.66 17.25 2.27
N ARG A 342 7.62 17.02 3.60
CA ARG A 342 6.84 15.95 4.23
C ARG A 342 5.37 15.99 3.80
N GLY A 343 4.71 17.14 3.91
CA GLY A 343 3.30 17.27 3.53
C GLY A 343 3.05 16.89 2.06
N LYS A 344 3.94 17.29 1.14
CA LYS A 344 3.86 16.89 -0.27
C LYS A 344 4.12 15.41 -0.48
N SER A 345 5.12 14.86 0.19
CA SER A 345 5.46 13.43 0.13
C SER A 345 4.33 12.55 0.63
N VAL A 346 3.67 12.95 1.71
CA VAL A 346 2.46 12.26 2.20
C VAL A 346 1.33 12.37 1.18
N GLN A 347 1.04 13.58 0.68
CA GLN A 347 -0.05 13.80 -0.24
C GLN A 347 0.09 13.02 -1.54
N GLN A 348 1.29 12.93 -2.13
CA GLN A 348 1.49 12.16 -3.35
C GLN A 348 1.20 10.67 -3.16
N ASN A 349 1.56 10.09 -2.00
CA ASN A 349 1.20 8.70 -1.68
C ASN A 349 -0.32 8.52 -1.53
N VAL A 350 -1.02 9.46 -0.89
CA VAL A 350 -2.49 9.43 -0.81
C VAL A 350 -3.12 9.48 -2.20
N LEU A 351 -2.60 10.35 -3.08
CA LEU A 351 -3.09 10.44 -4.46
C LEU A 351 -2.80 9.16 -5.25
N ALA A 352 -1.60 8.56 -5.10
CA ALA A 352 -1.22 7.31 -5.74
C ALA A 352 -2.13 6.16 -5.30
N LEU A 353 -2.32 6.00 -3.99
CA LEU A 353 -3.24 5.00 -3.45
C LEU A 353 -4.66 5.21 -3.96
N LYS A 354 -5.18 6.43 -3.89
CA LYS A 354 -6.53 6.74 -4.36
C LYS A 354 -6.70 6.45 -5.85
N ALA A 355 -5.74 6.85 -6.69
CA ALA A 355 -5.76 6.59 -8.13
C ALA A 355 -5.80 5.08 -8.40
N LEU A 356 -4.88 4.32 -7.81
CA LEU A 356 -4.82 2.88 -7.96
C LEU A 356 -6.11 2.20 -7.53
N LEU A 357 -6.60 2.50 -6.33
CA LEU A 357 -7.79 1.86 -5.76
C LEU A 357 -9.05 2.17 -6.56
N LEU A 358 -9.22 3.41 -7.04
CA LEU A 358 -10.32 3.75 -7.94
C LEU A 358 -10.20 3.05 -9.28
N GLY A 359 -9.02 3.01 -9.88
CA GLY A 359 -8.77 2.29 -11.13
C GLY A 359 -9.03 0.79 -11.02
N LEU A 360 -8.70 0.16 -9.88
CA LEU A 360 -9.06 -1.25 -9.59
C LEU A 360 -10.57 -1.41 -9.41
N ALA A 361 -11.23 -0.50 -8.67
CA ALA A 361 -12.66 -0.57 -8.41
C ALA A 361 -13.52 -0.40 -9.67
N THR A 362 -13.07 0.44 -10.61
CA THR A 362 -13.77 0.70 -11.88
C THR A 362 -13.37 -0.26 -13.00
N GLY A 363 -12.25 -0.96 -12.86
CA GLY A 363 -11.67 -1.82 -13.89
C GLY A 363 -10.80 -1.05 -14.91
N ASP A 364 -10.49 0.21 -14.66
CA ASP A 364 -9.66 1.04 -15.56
C ASP A 364 -8.20 0.55 -15.57
N VAL A 365 -7.68 0.06 -14.44
CA VAL A 365 -6.35 -0.56 -14.36
C VAL A 365 -6.19 -1.68 -15.39
N GLN A 366 -7.18 -2.56 -15.52
CA GLN A 366 -7.14 -3.69 -16.45
C GLN A 366 -7.24 -3.28 -17.93
N GLN A 367 -7.57 -2.02 -18.22
CA GLN A 367 -7.60 -1.46 -19.57
C GLN A 367 -6.26 -0.85 -19.98
N GLU A 368 -5.35 -0.61 -19.03
CA GLU A 368 -4.04 -0.07 -19.34
C GLU A 368 -3.21 -1.03 -20.20
N ASP A 369 -2.43 -0.48 -21.12
CA ASP A 369 -1.45 -1.26 -21.87
C ASP A 369 -0.22 -1.53 -20.97
N PRO A 370 0.05 -2.78 -20.58
CA PRO A 370 1.18 -3.09 -19.72
C PRO A 370 2.55 -2.74 -20.33
N GLU A 371 2.66 -2.67 -21.66
CA GLU A 371 3.91 -2.30 -22.34
C GLU A 371 4.30 -0.83 -22.10
N ARG A 372 3.33 0.01 -21.73
CA ARG A 372 3.59 1.40 -21.33
C ARG A 372 4.38 1.54 -20.03
N TRP A 373 4.59 0.45 -19.30
CA TRP A 373 5.57 0.39 -18.22
C TRP A 373 6.96 0.87 -18.69
N ASP A 374 7.33 0.58 -19.93
CA ASP A 374 8.61 1.00 -20.51
C ASP A 374 8.64 2.48 -20.95
N GLU A 375 7.50 3.17 -20.92
CA GLU A 375 7.42 4.63 -21.14
C GLU A 375 7.66 5.43 -19.85
N ILE A 376 7.49 4.83 -18.67
CA ILE A 376 7.78 5.50 -17.40
C ILE A 376 9.28 5.78 -17.31
N PRO A 377 9.71 7.02 -17.02
CA PRO A 377 11.12 7.39 -17.01
C PRO A 377 11.99 6.43 -16.18
N HIS A 378 13.05 5.93 -16.78
CA HIS A 378 14.00 5.02 -16.13
C HIS A 378 15.36 5.05 -16.84
N ALA A 379 16.42 4.65 -16.14
CA ALA A 379 17.71 4.38 -16.78
C ALA A 379 17.64 3.04 -17.55
N PRO A 380 18.47 2.85 -18.59
CA PRO A 380 18.55 1.57 -19.28
C PRO A 380 18.82 0.45 -18.26
N VAL A 381 18.00 -0.61 -18.33
CA VAL A 381 18.13 -1.75 -17.42
C VAL A 381 19.39 -2.54 -17.79
N THR A 382 20.32 -2.65 -16.87
CA THR A 382 21.60 -3.39 -17.07
C THR A 382 21.66 -4.69 -16.30
N GLY A 383 20.67 -4.95 -15.44
CA GLY A 383 20.58 -6.19 -14.68
C GLY A 383 19.43 -6.18 -13.69
N TYR A 384 19.33 -7.27 -12.95
CA TYR A 384 18.31 -7.53 -11.94
C TYR A 384 18.97 -7.87 -10.62
N GLN A 385 18.51 -7.21 -9.57
CA GLN A 385 18.90 -7.56 -8.20
C GLN A 385 17.95 -8.66 -7.72
N THR A 386 18.45 -9.89 -7.57
CA THR A 386 17.61 -11.07 -7.36
C THR A 386 17.46 -11.49 -5.91
N ASP A 387 18.45 -11.26 -5.08
CA ASP A 387 18.48 -11.54 -3.64
C ASP A 387 19.74 -10.91 -3.04
N TYR A 388 20.16 -11.40 -1.87
CA TYR A 388 21.45 -11.00 -1.31
C TYR A 388 22.67 -11.49 -2.12
N ALA A 389 22.47 -12.40 -3.09
CA ALA A 389 23.56 -13.03 -3.84
C ALA A 389 24.09 -12.18 -5.00
N GLY A 390 23.40 -11.09 -5.36
CA GLY A 390 23.97 -10.14 -6.31
C GLY A 390 23.09 -9.77 -7.49
N ILE A 391 23.74 -9.30 -8.56
CA ILE A 391 23.11 -8.80 -9.77
C ILE A 391 23.19 -9.87 -10.85
N VAL A 392 22.04 -10.19 -11.45
CA VAL A 392 21.96 -10.96 -12.71
C VAL A 392 21.97 -9.96 -13.86
N PRO A 393 22.92 -10.02 -14.81
CA PRO A 393 22.94 -9.13 -15.96
C PRO A 393 21.67 -9.27 -16.81
N ALA A 394 21.14 -8.15 -17.32
CA ALA A 394 20.15 -8.18 -18.39
C ALA A 394 20.80 -8.74 -19.66
N GLY A 395 20.09 -9.61 -20.37
CA GLY A 395 20.58 -10.32 -21.55
C GLY A 395 20.75 -9.41 -22.77
#